data_a7a5823103451d2827aaa1409610ead0
#
_entry.id   a7a5823103451d2827aaa1409610ead0
#
_cell.length_a   1.000
_cell.length_b   1.000
_cell.length_c   1.000
_cell.angle_alpha   90.00
_cell.angle_beta   90.00
_cell.angle_gamma   90.00
#
_symmetry.space_group_name_H-M   'P 1'
#
loop_
_entity.id
_entity.type
_entity.pdbx_description
1 polymer ?
#
loop_
_entity_poly.entity_id
_entity_poly.type
_entity_poly.pdbx_seq_one_letter_code
_entity_poly.pdbx_strand_id
1 'polypeptide(L)'
;MPTSQDMTTDLDHGLLDALQHQVAVFARRAEQTRLGGTGQLRNSMDRAAYLLLNRLDQEGPMGVKALAAGMGIDSSTVTRQVAPLVDTGLVKRTSHPDDGRAVVLQLSPRGQARLEEVRSSRRELMAQVTDGWTEAERESFCTLLTRFNSALSARQAGLPPVERESETETTPAG
;
A
#
# COMPACT_ATOMS: atom_id res chain seq x y z
N MET A 1 -2.27 41.58 -20.20
CA MET A 1 -2.32 41.22 -18.77
C MET A 1 -2.94 39.86 -18.70
N PRO A 2 -2.22 38.83 -18.22
CA PRO A 2 -2.81 37.50 -18.01
C PRO A 2 -3.94 37.59 -16.99
N THR A 3 -5.03 36.89 -17.21
CA THR A 3 -6.17 36.86 -16.30
C THR A 3 -5.86 35.98 -15.08
N SER A 4 -6.52 36.23 -13.94
CA SER A 4 -6.33 35.40 -12.73
C SER A 4 -6.52 33.91 -12.97
N GLN A 5 -7.34 33.51 -13.94
CA GLN A 5 -7.54 32.11 -14.35
C GLN A 5 -6.31 31.53 -15.06
N ASP A 6 -5.63 32.29 -15.92
CA ASP A 6 -4.42 31.84 -16.61
C ASP A 6 -3.27 31.60 -15.62
N MET A 7 -3.13 32.48 -14.62
CA MET A 7 -2.11 32.34 -13.56
C MET A 7 -2.37 31.11 -12.66
N THR A 8 -3.62 30.82 -12.34
CA THR A 8 -3.97 29.65 -11.50
C THR A 8 -3.71 28.34 -12.24
N THR A 9 -4.04 28.29 -13.54
CA THR A 9 -3.81 27.12 -14.39
C THR A 9 -2.31 26.85 -14.59
N ASP A 10 -1.51 27.91 -14.76
CA ASP A 10 -0.05 27.78 -14.95
C ASP A 10 0.66 27.34 -13.67
N LEU A 11 0.22 27.81 -12.49
CA LEU A 11 0.71 27.36 -11.18
C LEU A 11 0.36 25.89 -10.91
N ASP A 12 -0.82 25.43 -11.33
CA ASP A 12 -1.25 24.02 -11.16
C ASP A 12 -0.43 23.08 -12.05
N HIS A 13 -0.15 23.48 -13.30
CA HIS A 13 0.74 22.72 -14.19
C HIS A 13 2.15 22.58 -13.62
N GLY A 14 2.75 23.64 -13.10
CA GLY A 14 4.07 23.61 -12.51
C GLY A 14 4.15 22.70 -11.28
N LEU A 15 3.10 22.66 -10.47
CA LEU A 15 3.02 21.76 -9.31
C LEU A 15 2.86 20.29 -9.74
N LEU A 16 2.05 20.03 -10.75
CA LEU A 16 1.87 18.68 -11.30
C LEU A 16 3.15 18.14 -11.94
N ASP A 17 3.91 18.98 -12.63
CA ASP A 17 5.22 18.63 -13.18
C ASP A 17 6.22 18.30 -12.07
N ALA A 18 6.25 19.10 -11.02
CA ALA A 18 7.08 18.82 -9.86
C ALA A 18 6.68 17.50 -9.17
N LEU A 19 5.40 17.25 -9.00
CA LEU A 19 4.87 16.02 -8.40
C LEU A 19 5.23 14.80 -9.25
N GLN A 20 5.01 14.85 -10.56
CA GLN A 20 5.37 13.79 -11.50
C GLN A 20 6.86 13.47 -11.43
N HIS A 21 7.71 14.50 -11.39
CA HIS A 21 9.16 14.30 -11.24
C HIS A 21 9.52 13.62 -9.92
N GLN A 22 8.97 14.07 -8.79
CA GLN A 22 9.24 13.45 -7.48
C GLN A 22 8.76 12.00 -7.40
N VAL A 23 7.61 11.67 -8.00
CA VAL A 23 7.14 10.29 -8.09
C VAL A 23 8.10 9.42 -8.90
N ALA A 24 8.62 9.91 -10.03
CA ALA A 24 9.60 9.19 -10.84
C ALA A 24 10.93 8.96 -10.08
N VAL A 25 11.42 9.99 -9.38
CA VAL A 25 12.62 9.88 -8.52
C VAL A 25 12.40 8.88 -7.38
N PHE A 26 11.24 8.95 -6.72
CA PHE A 26 10.87 8.01 -5.65
C PHE A 26 10.85 6.57 -6.16
N ALA A 27 10.16 6.29 -7.27
CA ALA A 27 10.07 4.95 -7.84
C ALA A 27 11.46 4.37 -8.12
N ARG A 28 12.33 5.15 -8.79
CA ARG A 28 13.71 4.75 -9.07
C ARG A 28 14.52 4.48 -7.80
N ARG A 29 14.43 5.37 -6.80
CA ARG A 29 15.16 5.20 -5.53
C ARG A 29 14.63 4.02 -4.73
N ALA A 30 13.31 3.82 -4.71
CA ALA A 30 12.68 2.68 -4.06
C ALA A 30 13.15 1.33 -4.65
N GLU A 31 13.39 1.28 -5.97
CA GLU A 31 14.00 0.12 -6.62
C GLU A 31 15.46 -0.06 -6.25
N GLN A 32 16.25 1.00 -6.28
CA GLN A 32 17.70 0.96 -5.98
C GLN A 32 17.97 0.61 -4.50
N THR A 33 17.24 1.21 -3.59
CA THR A 33 17.37 0.95 -2.14
C THR A 33 16.64 -0.30 -1.70
N ARG A 34 15.92 -0.96 -2.65
CA ARG A 34 15.08 -2.12 -2.35
C ARG A 34 14.16 -1.90 -1.14
N LEU A 35 13.60 -0.69 -1.07
CA LEU A 35 12.59 -0.30 -0.07
C LEU A 35 11.42 -1.31 0.04
N GLY A 36 11.37 -2.26 -0.86
CA GLY A 36 10.42 -3.34 -0.89
C GLY A 36 10.97 -4.74 -0.60
N GLY A 37 12.27 -4.93 -0.34
CA GLY A 37 12.72 -6.16 0.31
C GLY A 37 13.45 -7.19 -0.52
N THR A 38 14.51 -6.88 -1.28
CA THR A 38 15.42 -7.91 -1.80
C THR A 38 16.89 -7.49 -1.74
N GLY A 39 17.44 -7.17 -0.59
CA GLY A 39 18.87 -6.97 -0.50
C GLY A 39 19.38 -6.52 0.85
N GLN A 40 20.51 -7.00 1.23
CA GLN A 40 21.39 -6.74 2.35
C GLN A 40 20.81 -6.67 3.78
N LEU A 41 19.51 -6.48 3.99
CA LEU A 41 18.90 -6.74 5.29
C LEU A 41 18.74 -8.25 5.42
N ARG A 42 19.34 -8.84 6.46
CA ARG A 42 19.24 -10.28 6.81
C ARG A 42 17.80 -10.82 6.86
N ASN A 43 16.81 -9.94 6.76
CA ASN A 43 15.37 -10.19 6.88
C ASN A 43 14.56 -9.72 5.67
N SER A 44 15.14 -9.60 4.47
CA SER A 44 14.38 -9.18 3.30
C SER A 44 13.32 -10.20 2.92
N MET A 45 12.10 -9.72 2.78
CA MET A 45 10.98 -10.44 2.21
C MET A 45 10.58 -9.72 0.92
N ASP A 46 10.24 -10.47 -0.13
CA ASP A 46 9.70 -9.88 -1.36
C ASP A 46 8.49 -8.99 -1.06
N ARG A 47 8.35 -7.89 -1.81
CA ARG A 47 7.28 -6.90 -1.62
C ARG A 47 5.89 -7.55 -1.72
N ALA A 48 5.69 -8.40 -2.71
CA ALA A 48 4.42 -9.08 -2.90
C ALA A 48 4.10 -10.01 -1.73
N ALA A 49 5.08 -10.79 -1.27
CA ALA A 49 4.95 -11.65 -0.10
C ALA A 49 4.62 -10.85 1.17
N TYR A 50 5.31 -9.72 1.39
CA TYR A 50 5.01 -8.85 2.54
C TYR A 50 3.57 -8.33 2.52
N LEU A 51 3.12 -7.78 1.38
CA LEU A 51 1.77 -7.22 1.28
C LEU A 51 0.70 -8.31 1.48
N LEU A 52 0.95 -9.51 0.97
CA LEU A 52 0.06 -10.66 1.11
C LEU A 52 -0.04 -11.12 2.57
N LEU A 53 1.09 -11.32 3.25
CA LEU A 53 1.10 -11.71 4.67
C LEU A 53 0.50 -10.61 5.54
N ASN A 54 0.81 -9.34 5.27
CA ASN A 54 0.28 -8.20 6.01
C ASN A 54 -1.25 -8.13 5.91
N ARG A 55 -1.82 -8.42 4.74
CA ARG A 55 -3.26 -8.46 4.55
C ARG A 55 -3.91 -9.61 5.31
N LEU A 56 -3.33 -10.81 5.25
CA LEU A 56 -3.82 -11.96 6.03
C LEU A 56 -3.75 -11.73 7.54
N ASP A 57 -2.79 -10.94 8.01
CA ASP A 57 -2.68 -10.56 9.42
C ASP A 57 -3.75 -9.56 9.84
N GLN A 58 -4.03 -8.57 9.00
CA GLN A 58 -4.97 -7.49 9.31
C GLN A 58 -6.45 -7.91 9.17
N GLU A 59 -6.77 -8.67 8.13
CA GLU A 59 -8.15 -9.01 7.77
C GLU A 59 -8.52 -10.45 8.13
N GLY A 60 -7.54 -11.25 8.57
CA GLY A 60 -7.75 -12.64 8.94
C GLY A 60 -7.73 -13.61 7.75
N PRO A 61 -8.15 -14.88 7.99
CA PRO A 61 -8.18 -15.91 6.95
C PRO A 61 -9.13 -15.54 5.81
N MET A 62 -8.68 -15.67 4.56
CA MET A 62 -9.50 -15.36 3.38
C MET A 62 -9.17 -16.24 2.18
N GLY A 63 -10.13 -16.37 1.28
CA GLY A 63 -9.96 -17.08 0.01
C GLY A 63 -9.12 -16.30 -1.00
N VAL A 64 -8.54 -17.02 -1.97
CA VAL A 64 -7.69 -16.44 -3.04
C VAL A 64 -8.39 -15.31 -3.78
N LYS A 65 -9.70 -15.44 -4.06
CA LYS A 65 -10.48 -14.39 -4.77
C LYS A 65 -10.59 -13.09 -3.96
N ALA A 66 -10.87 -13.20 -2.66
CA ALA A 66 -10.96 -12.04 -1.77
C ALA A 66 -9.60 -11.35 -1.64
N LEU A 67 -8.53 -12.14 -1.49
CA LEU A 67 -7.17 -11.64 -1.43
C LEU A 67 -6.78 -10.90 -2.72
N ALA A 68 -7.10 -11.46 -3.88
CA ALA A 68 -6.87 -10.86 -5.19
C ALA A 68 -7.60 -9.52 -5.36
N ALA A 69 -8.89 -9.52 -5.04
CA ALA A 69 -9.72 -8.30 -5.11
C ALA A 69 -9.16 -7.20 -4.21
N GLY A 70 -8.79 -7.54 -2.99
CA GLY A 70 -8.26 -6.57 -2.05
C GLY A 70 -6.84 -6.07 -2.37
N MET A 71 -6.08 -6.79 -3.18
CA MET A 71 -4.76 -6.37 -3.65
C MET A 71 -4.78 -5.72 -5.05
N GLY A 72 -5.95 -5.69 -5.72
CA GLY A 72 -6.08 -5.15 -7.07
C GLY A 72 -5.32 -5.96 -8.13
N ILE A 73 -5.17 -7.29 -7.93
CA ILE A 73 -4.49 -8.20 -8.86
C ILE A 73 -5.37 -9.42 -9.17
N ASP A 74 -5.02 -10.16 -10.19
CA ASP A 74 -5.76 -11.37 -10.57
C ASP A 74 -5.48 -12.57 -9.64
N SER A 75 -6.46 -13.49 -9.55
CA SER A 75 -6.39 -14.68 -8.69
C SER A 75 -5.25 -15.63 -9.08
N SER A 76 -4.85 -15.68 -10.35
CA SER A 76 -3.74 -16.52 -10.82
C SER A 76 -2.41 -16.00 -10.32
N THR A 77 -2.24 -14.69 -10.29
CA THR A 77 -1.08 -14.00 -9.70
C THR A 77 -0.99 -14.29 -8.19
N VAL A 78 -2.11 -14.15 -7.46
CA VAL A 78 -2.15 -14.50 -6.02
C VAL A 78 -1.79 -15.97 -5.81
N THR A 79 -2.37 -16.89 -6.58
CA THR A 79 -2.08 -18.32 -6.46
C THR A 79 -0.58 -18.61 -6.61
N ARG A 80 0.06 -17.98 -7.58
CA ARG A 80 1.50 -18.12 -7.85
C ARG A 80 2.36 -17.53 -6.73
N GLN A 81 1.96 -16.40 -6.17
CA GLN A 81 2.67 -15.75 -5.06
C GLN A 81 2.49 -16.48 -3.73
N VAL A 82 1.33 -17.10 -3.50
CA VAL A 82 1.03 -17.87 -2.28
C VAL A 82 1.76 -19.19 -2.22
N ALA A 83 2.00 -19.85 -3.36
CA ALA A 83 2.60 -21.19 -3.40
C ALA A 83 3.90 -21.28 -2.58
N PRO A 84 4.92 -20.44 -2.80
CA PRO A 84 6.15 -20.47 -2.02
C PRO A 84 5.96 -20.13 -0.53
N LEU A 85 4.94 -19.35 -0.18
CA LEU A 85 4.62 -19.03 1.21
C LEU A 85 4.00 -20.23 1.96
N VAL A 86 3.22 -21.05 1.25
CA VAL A 86 2.70 -22.31 1.77
C VAL A 86 3.83 -23.32 1.91
N ASP A 87 4.68 -23.48 0.89
CA ASP A 87 5.80 -24.41 0.87
C ASP A 87 6.81 -24.12 2.01
N THR A 88 7.02 -22.85 2.32
CA THR A 88 7.89 -22.42 3.43
C THR A 88 7.18 -22.40 4.78
N GLY A 89 5.88 -22.74 4.84
CA GLY A 89 5.09 -22.80 6.05
C GLY A 89 4.75 -21.44 6.68
N LEU A 90 4.84 -20.34 5.93
CA LEU A 90 4.43 -19.01 6.38
C LEU A 90 2.91 -18.81 6.29
N VAL A 91 2.28 -19.48 5.32
CA VAL A 91 0.83 -19.50 5.12
C VAL A 91 0.33 -20.94 5.19
N LYS A 92 -0.84 -21.14 5.75
CA LYS A 92 -1.56 -22.42 5.79
C LYS A 92 -2.81 -22.34 4.93
N ARG A 93 -3.16 -23.48 4.32
CA ARG A 93 -4.49 -23.66 3.72
C ARG A 93 -5.37 -24.37 4.74
N THR A 94 -6.51 -23.79 5.07
CA THR A 94 -7.48 -24.33 6.02
C THR A 94 -8.89 -24.29 5.42
N SER A 95 -9.81 -25.06 5.98
CA SER A 95 -11.22 -24.93 5.64
C SER A 95 -11.76 -23.62 6.20
N HIS A 96 -12.72 -23.00 5.49
CA HIS A 96 -13.40 -21.81 5.99
C HIS A 96 -14.18 -22.16 7.26
N PRO A 97 -14.18 -21.31 8.30
CA PRO A 97 -14.87 -21.61 9.57
C PRO A 97 -16.36 -21.91 9.38
N ASP A 98 -17.04 -21.15 8.51
CA ASP A 98 -18.48 -21.21 8.28
C ASP A 98 -18.88 -22.07 7.06
N ASP A 99 -17.91 -22.43 6.18
CA ASP A 99 -18.12 -23.26 5.02
C ASP A 99 -16.93 -24.22 4.84
N GLY A 100 -17.03 -25.40 5.40
CA GLY A 100 -15.98 -26.41 5.35
C GLY A 100 -15.57 -26.88 3.94
N ARG A 101 -16.31 -26.48 2.90
CA ARG A 101 -15.99 -26.78 1.49
C ARG A 101 -15.06 -25.73 0.86
N ALA A 102 -15.03 -24.52 1.43
CA ALA A 102 -14.19 -23.44 0.94
C ALA A 102 -12.80 -23.50 1.59
N VAL A 103 -11.76 -23.37 0.79
CA VAL A 103 -10.37 -23.29 1.26
C VAL A 103 -9.99 -21.83 1.42
N VAL A 104 -9.50 -21.48 2.61
CA VAL A 104 -8.94 -20.16 2.92
C VAL A 104 -7.44 -20.25 3.21
N LEU A 105 -6.77 -19.14 2.97
CA LEU A 105 -5.38 -18.90 3.33
C LEU A 105 -5.35 -18.26 4.70
N GLN A 106 -4.50 -18.75 5.56
CA GLN A 106 -4.31 -18.25 6.93
C GLN A 106 -2.83 -18.06 7.22
N LEU A 107 -2.51 -16.96 7.87
CA LEU A 107 -1.15 -16.72 8.38
C LEU A 107 -0.82 -17.78 9.45
N SER A 108 0.33 -18.42 9.35
CA SER A 108 0.80 -19.36 10.37
C SER A 108 1.52 -18.61 11.51
N PRO A 109 1.71 -19.22 12.70
CA PRO A 109 2.54 -18.62 13.76
C PRO A 109 3.97 -18.27 13.28
N ARG A 110 4.55 -19.13 12.43
CA ARG A 110 5.85 -18.85 11.79
C ARG A 110 5.76 -17.66 10.83
N GLY A 111 4.67 -17.58 10.06
CA GLY A 111 4.41 -16.44 9.17
C GLY A 111 4.24 -15.13 9.95
N GLN A 112 3.55 -15.17 11.08
CA GLN A 112 3.36 -14.03 11.95
C GLN A 112 4.68 -13.52 12.54
N ALA A 113 5.51 -14.43 13.08
CA ALA A 113 6.83 -14.08 13.59
C ALA A 113 7.71 -13.46 12.49
N ARG A 114 7.70 -14.07 11.28
CA ARG A 114 8.46 -13.55 10.14
C ARG A 114 7.97 -12.19 9.66
N LEU A 115 6.66 -11.97 9.63
CA LEU A 115 6.07 -10.68 9.27
C LEU A 115 6.49 -9.58 10.26
N GLU A 116 6.51 -9.88 11.57
CA GLU A 116 6.91 -8.91 12.58
C GLU A 116 8.40 -8.56 12.51
N GLU A 117 9.29 -9.52 12.23
CA GLU A 117 10.71 -9.24 11.95
C GLU A 117 10.87 -8.26 10.78
N VAL A 118 10.12 -8.49 9.69
CA VAL A 118 10.15 -7.62 8.50
C VAL A 118 9.58 -6.24 8.82
N ARG A 119 8.49 -6.17 9.58
CA ARG A 119 7.89 -4.90 10.04
C ARG A 119 8.88 -4.09 10.87
N SER A 120 9.59 -4.75 11.80
CA SER A 120 10.61 -4.08 12.63
C SER A 120 11.71 -3.45 11.78
N SER A 121 12.30 -4.22 10.87
CA SER A 121 13.32 -3.70 9.94
C SER A 121 12.83 -2.56 9.07
N ARG A 122 11.57 -2.61 8.63
CA ARG A 122 10.96 -1.53 7.83
C ARG A 122 10.69 -0.29 8.67
N ARG A 123 10.25 -0.43 9.92
CA ARG A 123 10.10 0.69 10.85
C ARG A 123 11.43 1.40 11.10
N GLU A 124 12.50 0.65 11.31
CA GLU A 124 13.85 1.20 11.48
C GLU A 124 14.29 1.99 10.25
N LEU A 125 14.08 1.44 9.05
CA LEU A 125 14.37 2.14 7.81
C LEU A 125 13.56 3.42 7.66
N MET A 126 12.25 3.38 7.96
CA MET A 126 11.39 4.56 7.89
C MET A 126 11.83 5.62 8.91
N ALA A 127 12.21 5.22 10.12
CA ALA A 127 12.75 6.14 11.12
C ALA A 127 14.02 6.85 10.61
N GLN A 128 14.94 6.10 9.97
CA GLN A 128 16.16 6.66 9.39
C GLN A 128 15.89 7.62 8.22
N VAL A 129 14.98 7.23 7.31
CA VAL A 129 14.66 8.06 6.12
C VAL A 129 13.89 9.33 6.49
N THR A 130 13.13 9.29 7.57
CA THR A 130 12.39 10.45 8.10
C THR A 130 13.04 11.05 9.34
N ASP A 131 14.35 10.86 9.50
CA ASP A 131 15.08 11.51 10.58
C ASP A 131 14.99 13.04 10.46
N GLY A 132 14.76 13.71 11.58
CA GLY A 132 14.51 15.16 11.62
C GLY A 132 13.09 15.61 11.22
N TRP A 133 12.21 14.70 10.77
CA TRP A 133 10.81 15.04 10.53
C TRP A 133 10.02 15.07 11.86
N THR A 134 9.13 16.04 11.98
CA THR A 134 8.15 16.08 13.05
C THR A 134 7.11 14.96 12.90
N GLU A 135 6.39 14.65 13.97
CA GLU A 135 5.28 13.69 13.94
C GLU A 135 4.20 14.13 12.93
N ALA A 136 3.82 15.41 12.96
CA ALA A 136 2.84 15.97 12.04
C ALA A 136 3.23 15.85 10.56
N GLU A 137 4.52 15.98 10.23
CA GLU A 137 5.01 15.77 8.87
C GLU A 137 4.91 14.31 8.44
N ARG A 138 5.24 13.36 9.34
CA ARG A 138 5.07 11.93 9.08
C ARG A 138 3.61 11.54 8.88
N GLU A 139 2.70 12.06 9.71
CA GLU A 139 1.26 11.84 9.60
C GLU A 139 0.69 12.41 8.29
N SER A 140 1.07 13.64 7.95
CA SER A 140 0.67 14.30 6.70
C SER A 140 1.14 13.51 5.48
N PHE A 141 2.39 13.07 5.48
CA PHE A 141 2.94 12.27 4.41
C PHE A 141 2.23 10.92 4.29
N CYS A 142 1.96 10.23 5.41
CA CYS A 142 1.23 8.97 5.43
C CYS A 142 -0.18 9.13 4.85
N THR A 143 -0.90 10.18 5.25
CA THR A 143 -2.25 10.51 4.77
C THR A 143 -2.26 10.77 3.27
N LEU A 144 -1.36 11.63 2.78
CA LEU A 144 -1.25 11.96 1.36
C LEU A 144 -0.85 10.74 0.51
N LEU A 145 0.07 9.93 1.00
CA LEU A 145 0.50 8.72 0.30
C LEU A 145 -0.62 7.67 0.25
N THR A 146 -1.39 7.53 1.31
CA THR A 146 -2.56 6.64 1.35
C THR A 146 -3.60 7.07 0.31
N ARG A 147 -3.92 8.37 0.27
CA ARG A 147 -4.84 8.95 -0.72
C ARG A 147 -4.33 8.77 -2.15
N PHE A 148 -3.04 8.99 -2.38
CA PHE A 148 -2.41 8.79 -3.69
C PHE A 148 -2.49 7.33 -4.15
N ASN A 149 -2.16 6.38 -3.27
CA ASN A 149 -2.24 4.95 -3.55
C ASN A 149 -3.67 4.50 -3.85
N SER A 150 -4.65 5.00 -3.10
CA SER A 150 -6.07 4.70 -3.33
C SER A 150 -6.54 5.21 -4.70
N ALA A 151 -6.13 6.41 -5.10
CA ALA A 151 -6.45 6.98 -6.41
C ALA A 151 -5.81 6.17 -7.56
N LEU A 152 -4.57 5.71 -7.41
CA LEU A 152 -3.92 4.82 -8.37
C LEU A 152 -4.68 3.49 -8.52
N SER A 153 -5.09 2.89 -7.42
CA SER A 153 -5.85 1.63 -7.42
C SER A 153 -7.20 1.79 -8.11
N ALA A 154 -7.94 2.88 -7.82
CA ALA A 154 -9.22 3.18 -8.48
C ALA A 154 -9.05 3.36 -9.98
N ARG A 155 -8.00 4.06 -10.42
CA ARG A 155 -7.69 4.24 -11.84
C ARG A 155 -7.35 2.93 -12.55
N GLN A 156 -6.59 2.05 -11.90
CA GLN A 156 -6.28 0.71 -12.43
C GLN A 156 -7.53 -0.17 -12.57
N ALA A 157 -8.49 -0.03 -11.66
CA ALA A 157 -9.77 -0.73 -11.70
C ALA A 157 -10.78 -0.12 -12.69
N GLY A 158 -10.46 0.98 -13.37
CA GLY A 158 -11.37 1.70 -14.26
C GLY A 158 -12.52 2.42 -13.54
N LEU A 159 -12.38 2.66 -12.23
CA LEU A 159 -13.37 3.38 -11.45
C LEU A 159 -13.21 4.91 -11.61
N PRO A 160 -14.32 5.68 -11.58
CA PRO A 160 -14.24 7.14 -11.63
C PRO A 160 -13.45 7.68 -10.40
N PRO A 161 -12.85 8.88 -10.52
CA PRO A 161 -12.18 9.52 -9.40
C PRO A 161 -13.14 9.69 -8.21
N VAL A 162 -12.65 9.45 -7.01
CA VAL A 162 -13.40 9.74 -5.79
C VAL A 162 -13.62 11.25 -5.72
N GLU A 163 -14.88 11.69 -5.86
CA GLU A 163 -15.27 13.08 -5.69
C GLU A 163 -14.92 13.53 -4.26
N ARG A 164 -14.36 14.72 -4.12
CA ARG A 164 -14.16 15.33 -2.82
C ARG A 164 -15.55 15.61 -2.24
N GLU A 165 -15.86 15.10 -1.09
CA GLU A 165 -16.97 15.64 -0.29
C GLU A 165 -16.67 17.13 -0.10
N SER A 166 -17.44 17.97 -0.78
CA SER A 166 -17.43 19.41 -0.54
C SER A 166 -17.87 19.63 0.90
N GLU A 167 -16.94 20.13 1.71
CA GLU A 167 -17.29 20.71 3.02
C GLU A 167 -18.40 21.72 2.77
N THR A 168 -19.62 21.35 3.13
CA THR A 168 -20.75 22.26 3.18
C THR A 168 -20.44 23.28 4.26
N GLU A 169 -20.04 24.45 3.82
CA GLU A 169 -19.92 25.67 4.62
C GLU A 169 -21.27 25.95 5.30
N THR A 170 -21.38 25.52 6.56
CA THR A 170 -22.51 25.87 7.41
C THR A 170 -22.35 27.33 7.79
N THR A 171 -22.99 28.22 7.03
CA THR A 171 -23.15 29.62 7.41
C THR A 171 -24.07 29.67 8.63
N PRO A 172 -23.65 30.21 9.78
CA PRO A 172 -24.56 30.45 10.88
C PRO A 172 -25.44 31.65 10.52
N ALA A 173 -26.75 31.41 10.43
CA ALA A 173 -27.74 32.48 10.35
C ALA A 173 -27.73 33.24 11.67
N GLY A 174 -27.46 34.55 11.59
CA GLY A 174 -27.60 35.53 12.67
C GLY A 174 -29.06 35.92 12.90
#